data_2f1711463c3f7776d2cda637096efeef
#
_entry.id   2f1711463c3f7776d2cda637096efeef
#
_cell.length_a   1.000
_cell.length_b   1.000
_cell.length_c   1.000
_cell.angle_alpha   90.00
_cell.angle_beta   90.00
_cell.angle_gamma   90.00
#
_symmetry.space_group_name_H-M   'P 1'
#
loop_
_entity.id
_entity.type
_entity.pdbx_description
1 polymer ?
#
loop_
_entity_poly.entity_id
_entity_poly.type
_entity_poly.pdbx_seq_one_letter_code
_entity_poly.pdbx_strand_id
1 'polypeptide(L)'
;MTAVVWFNGTLVTQMLNLDPTDRGLLLGDGLFETLAVFNRRPVWLADHLQRLAAGSALMGFDCDRSLVDEAIASVLAEASHPHGILRITLTRGPGVRGLAANGLHPSLLVTLSPWAPGTLFTPVRLVTSPIRRNETSPATRLKT
;
A
#
# COMPACT_ATOMS: atom_id res chain seq x y z
N MET A 1 -15.16 12.65 -8.22
CA MET A 1 -14.07 11.91 -8.88
C MET A 1 -13.79 10.66 -8.06
N THR A 2 -13.80 9.50 -8.68
CA THR A 2 -13.59 8.19 -8.04
C THR A 2 -12.11 7.83 -8.05
N ALA A 3 -11.67 7.02 -7.09
CA ALA A 3 -10.33 6.46 -7.08
C ALA A 3 -10.16 5.47 -8.25
N VAL A 4 -8.98 5.46 -8.85
CA VAL A 4 -8.56 4.38 -9.76
C VAL A 4 -7.98 3.27 -8.92
N VAL A 5 -8.37 2.04 -9.21
CA VAL A 5 -7.99 0.85 -8.44
C VAL A 5 -7.40 -0.20 -9.36
N TRP A 6 -6.27 -0.77 -8.97
CA TRP A 6 -5.63 -1.90 -9.62
C TRP A 6 -5.41 -3.02 -8.60
N PHE A 7 -5.69 -4.26 -8.98
CA PHE A 7 -5.57 -5.40 -8.08
C PHE A 7 -5.06 -6.63 -8.84
N ASN A 8 -3.98 -7.22 -8.36
CA ASN A 8 -3.40 -8.50 -8.84
C ASN A 8 -3.39 -8.66 -10.37
N GLY A 9 -2.87 -7.68 -11.11
CA GLY A 9 -2.71 -7.73 -12.56
C GLY A 9 -3.79 -6.99 -13.37
N THR A 10 -4.85 -6.46 -12.74
CA THR A 10 -5.95 -5.83 -13.48
C THR A 10 -6.46 -4.53 -12.87
N LEU A 11 -6.91 -3.60 -13.73
CA LEU A 11 -7.69 -2.44 -13.30
C LEU A 11 -9.08 -2.89 -12.87
N VAL A 12 -9.53 -2.43 -11.72
CA VAL A 12 -10.83 -2.76 -11.14
C VAL A 12 -11.84 -1.70 -11.57
N THR A 13 -12.77 -2.07 -12.43
CA THR A 13 -13.80 -1.17 -12.97
C THR A 13 -15.15 -1.27 -12.26
N GLN A 14 -15.30 -2.28 -11.40
CA GLN A 14 -16.53 -2.55 -10.66
C GLN A 14 -16.22 -2.79 -9.18
N MET A 15 -16.70 -3.89 -8.61
CA MET A 15 -16.45 -4.25 -7.23
C MET A 15 -15.12 -5.01 -7.11
N LEU A 16 -14.30 -4.64 -6.13
CA LEU A 16 -13.09 -5.39 -5.80
C LEU A 16 -13.46 -6.72 -5.13
N ASN A 17 -13.03 -7.82 -5.73
CA ASN A 17 -13.17 -9.16 -5.15
C ASN A 17 -11.89 -9.50 -4.38
N LEU A 18 -11.93 -9.36 -3.08
CA LEU A 18 -10.85 -9.79 -2.19
C LEU A 18 -11.19 -11.17 -1.60
N ASP A 19 -10.23 -12.08 -1.62
CA ASP A 19 -10.38 -13.39 -1.00
C ASP A 19 -10.58 -13.21 0.53
N PRO A 20 -11.65 -13.77 1.12
CA PRO A 20 -11.92 -13.62 2.55
C PRO A 20 -10.87 -14.30 3.43
N THR A 21 -9.99 -15.14 2.86
CA THR A 21 -8.85 -15.77 3.56
C THR A 21 -7.56 -14.97 3.43
N ASP A 22 -7.58 -13.78 2.79
CA ASP A 22 -6.41 -12.91 2.69
C ASP A 22 -5.90 -12.54 4.09
N ARG A 23 -4.64 -12.83 4.35
CA ARG A 23 -4.02 -12.66 5.67
C ARG A 23 -3.86 -11.18 6.05
N GLY A 24 -3.72 -10.30 5.06
CA GLY A 24 -3.75 -8.86 5.31
C GLY A 24 -5.08 -8.40 5.86
N LEU A 25 -6.20 -8.95 5.31
CA LEU A 25 -7.54 -8.67 5.80
C LEU A 25 -7.77 -9.22 7.21
N LEU A 26 -7.38 -10.47 7.46
CA LEU A 26 -7.71 -11.18 8.70
C LEU A 26 -6.75 -10.88 9.85
N LEU A 27 -5.49 -10.64 9.58
CA LEU A 27 -4.41 -10.61 10.58
C LEU A 27 -3.54 -9.34 10.51
N GLY A 28 -3.78 -8.44 9.55
CA GLY A 28 -2.87 -7.33 9.30
C GLY A 28 -1.49 -7.78 8.78
N ASP A 29 -1.40 -8.99 8.21
CA ASP A 29 -0.16 -9.56 7.69
C ASP A 29 0.16 -8.96 6.31
N GLY A 30 0.60 -7.71 6.32
CA GLY A 30 0.87 -6.95 5.12
C GLY A 30 1.52 -5.59 5.42
N LEU A 31 1.83 -4.89 4.36
CA LEU A 31 2.53 -3.61 4.35
C LEU A 31 1.80 -2.62 3.45
N PHE A 32 1.99 -1.34 3.70
CA PHE A 32 1.51 -0.34 2.77
C PHE A 32 2.44 0.86 2.65
N GLU A 33 2.38 1.51 1.51
CA GLU A 33 2.95 2.83 1.28
C GLU A 33 1.88 3.81 0.85
N THR A 34 2.06 5.07 1.23
CA THR A 34 1.17 6.16 0.82
C THR A 34 2.03 7.36 0.47
N LEU A 35 1.85 7.86 -0.74
CA LEU A 35 2.64 8.97 -1.26
C LEU A 35 1.78 9.92 -2.10
N ALA A 36 2.19 11.19 -2.13
CA ALA A 36 1.55 12.18 -2.96
C ALA A 36 1.94 12.01 -4.44
N VAL A 37 1.01 12.33 -5.32
CA VAL A 37 1.23 12.45 -6.76
C VAL A 37 0.98 13.88 -7.17
N PHE A 38 1.97 14.53 -7.79
CA PHE A 38 1.88 15.87 -8.34
C PHE A 38 2.12 15.85 -9.85
N ASN A 39 1.24 16.41 -10.62
CA ASN A 39 1.32 16.41 -12.09
C ASN A 39 1.65 15.01 -12.64
N ARG A 40 0.94 14.01 -12.16
CA ARG A 40 1.12 12.58 -12.49
C ARG A 40 2.49 12.00 -12.09
N ARG A 41 3.26 12.68 -11.23
CA ARG A 41 4.57 12.22 -10.75
C ARG A 41 4.48 11.86 -9.27
N PRO A 42 4.68 10.58 -8.92
CA PRO A 42 4.78 10.16 -7.53
C PRO A 42 6.00 10.78 -6.84
N VAL A 43 5.79 11.30 -5.63
CA VAL A 43 6.85 11.94 -4.83
C VAL A 43 7.64 10.88 -4.09
N TRP A 44 8.97 10.92 -4.18
CA TRP A 44 9.91 9.99 -3.51
C TRP A 44 9.59 8.51 -3.73
N LEU A 45 9.14 8.17 -4.93
CA LEU A 45 8.72 6.80 -5.26
C LEU A 45 9.80 5.76 -4.94
N ALA A 46 11.06 6.05 -5.28
CA ALA A 46 12.16 5.11 -5.04
C ALA A 46 12.32 4.75 -3.55
N ASP A 47 12.27 5.74 -2.66
CA ASP A 47 12.40 5.53 -1.22
C ASP A 47 11.22 4.73 -0.65
N HIS A 48 10.00 5.02 -1.12
CA HIS A 48 8.80 4.27 -0.74
C HIS A 48 8.89 2.80 -1.16
N LEU A 49 9.32 2.54 -2.40
CA LEU A 49 9.45 1.16 -2.90
C LEU A 49 10.62 0.40 -2.26
N GLN A 50 11.72 1.09 -1.94
CA GLN A 50 12.81 0.49 -1.17
C GLN A 50 12.33 0.06 0.23
N ARG A 51 11.55 0.90 0.91
CA ARG A 51 10.99 0.58 2.24
C ARG A 51 9.98 -0.56 2.17
N LEU A 52 9.13 -0.59 1.14
CA LEU A 52 8.18 -1.68 0.92
C LEU A 52 8.91 -3.02 0.74
N ALA A 53 9.93 -3.05 -0.13
CA ALA A 53 10.73 -4.24 -0.38
C ALA A 53 11.51 -4.70 0.86
N ALA A 54 12.12 -3.78 1.61
CA ALA A 54 12.81 -4.12 2.86
C ALA A 54 11.83 -4.68 3.91
N GLY A 55 10.62 -4.12 3.99
CA GLY A 55 9.58 -4.60 4.89
C GLY A 55 9.09 -5.99 4.53
N SER A 56 8.85 -6.28 3.24
CA SER A 56 8.40 -7.60 2.79
C SER A 56 9.46 -8.68 3.03
N ALA A 57 10.73 -8.35 2.79
CA ALA A 57 11.84 -9.24 3.11
C ALA A 57 11.91 -9.56 4.62
N LEU A 58 11.72 -8.54 5.48
CA LEU A 58 11.68 -8.76 6.94
C LEU A 58 10.49 -9.61 7.37
N MET A 59 9.34 -9.48 6.72
CA MET A 59 8.16 -10.29 6.97
C MET A 59 8.21 -11.68 6.31
N GLY A 60 9.17 -11.93 5.41
CA GLY A 60 9.37 -13.21 4.75
C GLY A 60 8.31 -13.55 3.70
N PHE A 61 7.88 -12.56 2.90
CA PHE A 61 7.09 -12.79 1.70
C PHE A 61 7.58 -11.91 0.54
N ASP A 62 7.25 -12.31 -0.67
CA ASP A 62 7.79 -11.69 -1.87
C ASP A 62 7.17 -10.32 -2.18
N CYS A 63 7.97 -9.44 -2.79
CA CYS A 63 7.54 -8.17 -3.34
C CYS A 63 8.02 -8.10 -4.79
N ASP A 64 7.19 -8.56 -5.72
CA ASP A 64 7.49 -8.45 -7.14
C ASP A 64 7.51 -6.98 -7.57
N ARG A 65 8.73 -6.45 -7.73
CA ARG A 65 8.95 -5.06 -8.08
C ARG A 65 8.39 -4.72 -9.46
N SER A 66 8.45 -5.62 -10.42
CA SER A 66 7.94 -5.36 -11.76
C SER A 66 6.42 -5.23 -11.77
N LEU A 67 5.74 -6.07 -10.98
CA LEU A 67 4.29 -6.00 -10.81
C LEU A 67 3.86 -4.71 -10.10
N VAL A 68 4.62 -4.25 -9.12
CA VAL A 68 4.36 -2.96 -8.44
C VAL A 68 4.53 -1.78 -9.39
N ASP A 69 5.59 -1.78 -10.20
CA ASP A 69 5.84 -0.72 -11.19
C ASP A 69 4.74 -0.70 -12.27
N GLU A 70 4.29 -1.86 -12.75
CA GLU A 70 3.15 -1.99 -13.68
C GLU A 70 1.85 -1.44 -13.09
N ALA A 71 1.53 -1.82 -11.86
CA ALA A 71 0.35 -1.36 -11.15
C ALA A 71 0.31 0.18 -11.00
N ILE A 72 1.46 0.77 -10.62
CA ILE A 72 1.60 2.23 -10.49
C ILE A 72 1.41 2.91 -11.84
N ALA A 73 2.06 2.40 -12.90
CA ALA A 73 1.94 2.95 -14.24
C ALA A 73 0.47 2.89 -14.72
N SER A 74 -0.22 1.77 -14.48
CA SER A 74 -1.61 1.57 -14.87
C SER A 74 -2.56 2.56 -14.18
N VAL A 75 -2.45 2.75 -12.86
CA VAL A 75 -3.33 3.70 -12.16
C VAL A 75 -3.02 5.15 -12.52
N LEU A 76 -1.77 5.50 -12.81
CA LEU A 76 -1.37 6.83 -13.25
C LEU A 76 -1.89 7.13 -14.68
N ALA A 77 -1.87 6.15 -15.56
CA ALA A 77 -2.37 6.30 -16.94
C ALA A 77 -3.89 6.51 -16.96
N GLU A 78 -4.63 5.75 -16.15
CA GLU A 78 -6.10 5.79 -16.11
C GLU A 78 -6.64 7.01 -15.35
N ALA A 79 -5.85 7.62 -14.47
CA ALA A 79 -6.31 8.75 -13.66
C ALA A 79 -6.67 9.97 -14.52
N SER A 80 -7.88 10.50 -14.32
CA SER A 80 -8.36 11.73 -14.97
C SER A 80 -7.88 13.02 -14.28
N HIS A 81 -7.21 12.91 -13.13
CA HIS A 81 -6.73 14.03 -12.33
C HIS A 81 -5.19 14.07 -12.24
N PRO A 82 -4.57 15.27 -12.24
CA PRO A 82 -3.11 15.40 -12.21
C PRO A 82 -2.50 15.19 -10.82
N HIS A 83 -3.30 15.36 -9.76
CA HIS A 83 -2.86 15.26 -8.37
C HIS A 83 -3.65 14.21 -7.63
N GLY A 84 -2.99 13.46 -6.77
CA GLY A 84 -3.64 12.39 -6.03
C GLY A 84 -2.82 11.84 -4.87
N ILE A 85 -3.41 10.92 -4.16
CA ILE A 85 -2.75 10.09 -3.15
C ILE A 85 -2.68 8.67 -3.71
N LEU A 86 -1.46 8.22 -3.95
CA LEU A 86 -1.16 6.85 -4.35
C LEU A 86 -0.97 6.01 -3.08
N ARG A 87 -1.72 4.92 -2.97
CA ARG A 87 -1.53 3.92 -1.93
C ARG A 87 -1.21 2.57 -2.55
N ILE A 88 -0.14 1.96 -2.07
CA ILE A 88 0.31 0.62 -2.42
C ILE A 88 0.09 -0.24 -1.19
N THR A 89 -0.69 -1.30 -1.28
CA THR A 89 -0.93 -2.26 -0.20
C THR A 89 -0.51 -3.63 -0.68
N LEU A 90 0.43 -4.25 0.02
CA LEU A 90 0.96 -5.56 -0.28
C LEU A 90 0.72 -6.46 0.91
N THR A 91 -0.08 -7.51 0.74
CA THR A 91 -0.36 -8.50 1.79
C THR A 91 0.36 -9.80 1.48
N ARG A 92 0.47 -10.68 2.48
CA ARG A 92 0.95 -12.04 2.25
C ARG A 92 -0.01 -12.85 1.35
N GLY A 93 -1.23 -12.37 1.13
CA GLY A 93 -2.25 -13.01 0.31
C GLY A 93 -3.10 -14.03 1.05
N PRO A 94 -3.96 -14.74 0.31
CA PRO A 94 -4.82 -15.80 0.85
C PRO A 94 -4.02 -16.93 1.47
N GLY A 95 -4.53 -17.51 2.53
CA GLY A 95 -3.84 -18.57 3.23
C GLY A 95 -4.75 -19.45 4.09
N VAL A 96 -4.21 -20.59 4.53
CA VAL A 96 -4.89 -21.46 5.47
C VAL A 96 -5.06 -20.78 6.82
N ARG A 97 -6.15 -21.08 7.49
CA ARG A 97 -6.42 -20.54 8.82
C ARG A 97 -5.30 -20.94 9.80
N GLY A 98 -4.86 -19.98 10.60
CA GLY A 98 -3.80 -20.16 11.59
C GLY A 98 -2.66 -19.18 11.44
N LEU A 99 -1.67 -19.25 12.34
CA LEU A 99 -0.54 -18.33 12.35
C LEU A 99 0.59 -18.76 11.41
N ALA A 100 0.68 -20.03 11.05
CA ALA A 100 1.66 -20.52 10.09
C ALA A 100 1.42 -19.91 8.71
N ALA A 101 2.47 -19.36 8.11
CA ALA A 101 2.39 -18.64 6.85
C ALA A 101 3.29 -19.28 5.80
N ASN A 102 2.82 -20.33 5.15
CA ASN A 102 3.58 -21.09 4.16
C ASN A 102 2.92 -21.03 2.77
N GLY A 103 3.74 -20.81 1.73
CA GLY A 103 3.37 -21.03 0.33
C GLY A 103 2.26 -20.12 -0.21
N LEU A 104 2.16 -18.90 0.26
CA LEU A 104 1.13 -17.97 -0.12
C LEU A 104 1.58 -17.07 -1.30
N HIS A 105 0.62 -16.69 -2.12
CA HIS A 105 0.82 -15.72 -3.19
C HIS A 105 0.44 -14.33 -2.68
N PRO A 106 1.38 -13.37 -2.61
CA PRO A 106 1.08 -12.00 -2.16
C PRO A 106 -0.04 -11.36 -2.97
N SER A 107 -0.90 -10.59 -2.30
CA SER A 107 -1.90 -9.76 -2.97
C SER A 107 -1.41 -8.32 -3.04
N LEU A 108 -1.48 -7.73 -4.22
CA LEU A 108 -1.10 -6.34 -4.46
C LEU A 108 -2.33 -5.52 -4.85
N LEU A 109 -2.62 -4.50 -4.05
CA LEU A 109 -3.65 -3.51 -4.30
C LEU A 109 -3.00 -2.13 -4.43
N VAL A 110 -3.20 -1.48 -5.56
CA VAL A 110 -2.74 -0.11 -5.79
C VAL A 110 -3.94 0.79 -6.08
N THR A 111 -4.05 1.88 -5.35
CA THR A 111 -5.12 2.85 -5.54
C THR A 111 -4.57 4.25 -5.75
N LEU A 112 -5.20 5.02 -6.64
CA LEU A 112 -4.91 6.43 -6.82
C LEU A 112 -6.20 7.23 -6.61
N SER A 113 -6.27 7.92 -5.48
CA SER A 113 -7.41 8.78 -5.11
C SER A 113 -7.12 10.24 -5.47
N PRO A 114 -8.11 11.01 -5.95
CA PRO A 114 -7.93 12.43 -6.20
C PRO A 114 -7.63 13.19 -4.91
N TRP A 115 -6.77 14.19 -5.02
CA TRP A 115 -6.41 15.06 -3.90
C TRP A 115 -6.19 16.50 -4.38
N ALA A 116 -6.58 17.47 -3.56
CA ALA A 116 -6.41 18.89 -3.86
C ALA A 116 -5.15 19.45 -3.16
N PRO A 117 -4.14 19.93 -3.90
CA PRO A 117 -2.91 20.48 -3.31
C PRO A 117 -3.12 21.67 -2.37
N GLY A 118 -4.24 22.36 -2.46
CA GLY A 118 -4.58 23.51 -1.60
C GLY A 118 -4.68 23.19 -0.10
N THR A 119 -4.67 21.90 0.28
CA THR A 119 -4.61 21.46 1.69
C THR A 119 -3.18 21.36 2.24
N LEU A 120 -2.16 21.55 1.40
CA LEU A 120 -0.76 21.58 1.84
C LEU A 120 -0.51 22.79 2.75
N PHE A 121 0.35 22.58 3.74
CA PHE A 121 0.78 23.62 4.69
C PHE A 121 -0.34 24.23 5.53
N THR A 122 -1.50 23.56 5.61
CA THR A 122 -2.54 23.95 6.57
C THR A 122 -2.02 23.73 7.97
N PRO A 123 -2.10 24.76 8.87
CA PRO A 123 -1.66 24.60 10.26
C PRO A 123 -2.41 23.49 10.96
N VAL A 124 -1.69 22.65 11.70
CA VAL A 124 -2.26 21.56 12.52
C VAL A 124 -1.75 21.63 13.94
N ARG A 125 -2.57 21.19 14.90
CA ARG A 125 -2.17 21.06 16.29
C ARG A 125 -1.70 19.62 16.55
N LEU A 126 -0.48 19.48 17.07
CA LEU A 126 0.08 18.19 17.46
C LEU A 126 -0.02 18.00 18.97
N VAL A 127 -0.22 16.76 19.40
CA VAL A 127 -0.15 16.34 20.81
C VAL A 127 0.74 15.10 20.91
N THR A 128 1.48 15.00 22.01
CA THR A 128 2.25 13.79 22.31
C THR A 128 1.30 12.73 22.87
N SER A 129 1.28 11.55 22.22
CA SER A 129 0.49 10.42 22.72
C SER A 129 1.14 9.80 23.96
N PRO A 130 0.39 9.50 25.01
CA PRO A 130 0.90 8.73 26.16
C PRO A 130 1.10 7.24 25.84
N ILE A 131 0.50 6.76 24.74
CA ILE A 131 0.62 5.37 24.29
C ILE A 131 1.99 5.17 23.65
N ARG A 132 2.77 4.24 24.18
CA ARG A 132 4.09 3.87 23.65
C ARG A 132 3.97 2.65 22.76
N ARG A 133 4.71 2.65 21.64
CA ARG A 133 4.94 1.45 20.83
C ARG A 133 6.01 0.60 21.52
N ASN A 134 5.89 -0.72 21.39
CA ASN A 134 6.93 -1.63 21.87
C ASN A 134 8.16 -1.53 20.95
N GLU A 135 9.16 -0.78 21.37
CA GLU A 135 10.38 -0.51 20.59
C GLU A 135 11.27 -1.73 20.35
N THR A 136 11.06 -2.83 21.09
CA THR A 136 11.76 -4.11 20.87
C THR A 136 11.08 -4.97 19.80
N SER A 137 9.85 -4.63 19.40
CA SER A 137 9.14 -5.37 18.36
C SER A 137 9.65 -4.98 16.96
N PRO A 138 9.98 -5.95 16.09
CA PRO A 138 10.30 -5.69 14.70
C PRO A 138 9.21 -4.92 13.95
N ALA A 139 7.96 -5.10 14.33
CA ALA A 139 6.81 -4.43 13.73
C ALA A 139 6.84 -2.88 13.86
N THR A 140 7.61 -2.33 14.81
CA THR A 140 7.77 -0.88 14.94
C THR A 140 8.56 -0.25 13.79
N ARG A 141 9.32 -1.06 13.05
CA ARG A 141 10.12 -0.67 11.88
C ARG A 141 9.35 -0.83 10.57
N LEU A 142 8.15 -1.39 10.62
CA LEU A 142 7.32 -1.69 9.46
C LEU A 142 6.19 -0.66 9.34
N LYS A 143 5.77 -0.43 8.12
CA LYS A 143 4.56 0.34 7.79
C LYS A 143 3.42 -0.63 7.47
N THR A 144 2.83 -1.17 8.53
CA THR A 144 1.74 -2.15 8.50
C THR A 144 0.39 -1.51 8.77
#